data_1809e3e336ece081bcc1fb606e51c06f
#
_entry.id   1809e3e336ece081bcc1fb606e51c06f
#
_cell.length_a   1.000
_cell.length_b   1.000
_cell.length_c   1.000
_cell.angle_alpha   90.00
_cell.angle_beta   90.00
_cell.angle_gamma   90.00
#
_symmetry.space_group_name_H-M   'P 1'
#
loop_
_entity.id
_entity.type
_entity.pdbx_description
1 polymer ?
#
loop_
_entity_poly.entity_id
_entity_poly.type
_entity_poly.pdbx_seq_one_letter_code
_entity_poly.pdbx_strand_id
1 'polypeptide(L)'
;MPATVQIVEKNGAGGTTTDKTSGTIRHKNADNSTVDLNNPMVKPGAGSDWSFEKWLRMNVTGGTYTQITNVKAYTDGSSGWTGVNLWWKAVASYATPAEGTASAGYANAFTYTSGAPLSLGAGPFTSTGEKGDHVVSLMEVTSSAVGGVLAGETMTLAWDEI
;
A
#
# COMPACT_ATOMS: atom_id res chain seq x y z
N MET A 1 10.05 -9.23 -24.35
CA MET A 1 8.78 -9.21 -23.57
C MET A 1 9.00 -8.25 -22.42
N PRO A 2 8.01 -7.46 -22.05
CA PRO A 2 8.16 -6.53 -20.94
C PRO A 2 8.50 -7.27 -19.63
N ALA A 3 8.94 -6.53 -18.62
CA ALA A 3 9.14 -7.07 -17.28
C ALA A 3 7.84 -7.70 -16.74
N THR A 4 7.96 -8.84 -16.09
CA THR A 4 6.86 -9.42 -15.33
C THR A 4 6.98 -8.95 -13.89
N VAL A 5 5.95 -8.25 -13.42
CA VAL A 5 5.95 -7.56 -12.13
C VAL A 5 4.79 -8.03 -11.27
N GLN A 6 5.05 -8.23 -9.99
CA GLN A 6 4.06 -8.45 -8.95
C GLN A 6 4.07 -7.28 -7.97
N ILE A 7 2.92 -7.04 -7.34
CA ILE A 7 2.81 -6.25 -6.12
C ILE A 7 2.77 -7.25 -4.96
N VAL A 8 3.75 -7.19 -4.07
CA VAL A 8 3.79 -8.08 -2.89
C VAL A 8 3.46 -7.31 -1.62
N GLU A 9 2.64 -7.92 -0.77
CA GLU A 9 2.38 -7.48 0.60
C GLU A 9 3.30 -8.24 1.54
N LYS A 10 3.95 -7.54 2.48
CA LYS A 10 4.86 -8.12 3.47
C LYS A 10 4.25 -8.04 4.86
N ASN A 11 4.32 -9.14 5.61
CA ASN A 11 3.76 -9.26 6.95
C ASN A 11 4.73 -9.95 7.91
N GLY A 12 4.56 -9.68 9.20
CA GLY A 12 5.31 -10.29 10.29
C GLY A 12 6.77 -9.83 10.37
N ALA A 13 7.47 -10.20 11.44
CA ALA A 13 8.86 -9.82 11.66
C ALA A 13 9.81 -10.33 10.56
N GLY A 14 9.49 -11.45 9.93
CA GLY A 14 10.27 -12.04 8.83
C GLY A 14 9.97 -11.45 7.45
N GLY A 15 8.99 -10.55 7.31
CA GLY A 15 8.60 -9.97 6.03
C GLY A 15 8.08 -11.01 5.04
N THR A 16 7.24 -11.95 5.50
CA THR A 16 6.60 -12.96 4.62
C THR A 16 5.82 -12.26 3.51
N THR A 17 6.09 -12.62 2.26
CA THR A 17 5.49 -12.00 1.09
C THR A 17 4.25 -12.74 0.61
N THR A 18 3.23 -11.98 0.21
CA THR A 18 2.02 -12.48 -0.46
C THR A 18 1.77 -11.67 -1.72
N ASP A 19 1.57 -12.35 -2.86
CA ASP A 19 1.22 -11.68 -4.12
C ASP A 19 -0.16 -11.05 -4.04
N LYS A 20 -0.22 -9.75 -4.33
CA LYS A 20 -1.44 -8.93 -4.37
C LYS A 20 -1.70 -8.28 -5.75
N THR A 21 -0.99 -8.71 -6.78
CA THR A 21 -1.07 -8.12 -8.13
C THR A 21 -2.51 -8.03 -8.65
N SER A 22 -3.30 -9.08 -8.44
CA SER A 22 -4.74 -9.11 -8.74
C SER A 22 -5.60 -9.29 -7.49
N GLY A 23 -5.00 -9.12 -6.32
CA GLY A 23 -5.66 -9.30 -5.04
C GLY A 23 -6.13 -7.98 -4.43
N THR A 24 -6.88 -8.09 -3.34
CA THR A 24 -7.32 -6.94 -2.53
C THR A 24 -6.40 -6.78 -1.32
N ILE A 25 -5.92 -5.56 -1.11
CA ILE A 25 -5.25 -5.16 0.12
C ILE A 25 -6.34 -4.82 1.14
N ARG A 26 -6.29 -5.46 2.30
CA ARG A 26 -7.31 -5.27 3.33
C ARG A 26 -6.70 -4.73 4.60
N HIS A 27 -7.05 -3.49 4.91
CA HIS A 27 -6.72 -2.86 6.19
C HIS A 27 -7.59 -3.46 7.29
N LYS A 28 -6.98 -3.81 8.42
CA LYS A 28 -7.62 -4.44 9.57
C LYS A 28 -6.74 -4.33 10.82
N ASN A 29 -7.26 -4.76 11.97
CA ASN A 29 -6.56 -4.76 13.26
C ASN A 29 -5.71 -6.05 13.45
N ALA A 30 -4.99 -6.47 12.39
CA ALA A 30 -4.06 -7.60 12.44
C ALA A 30 -3.01 -7.51 11.34
N ASP A 31 -1.78 -7.93 11.64
CA ASP A 31 -0.68 -8.02 10.69
C ASP A 31 -0.70 -9.38 9.97
N ASN A 32 -1.57 -9.49 8.97
CA ASN A 32 -1.54 -10.61 8.03
C ASN A 32 -2.25 -10.22 6.71
N SER A 33 -2.02 -10.97 5.64
CA SER A 33 -2.54 -10.71 4.30
C SER A 33 -3.87 -11.41 4.00
N THR A 34 -4.40 -12.22 4.90
CA THR A 34 -5.64 -12.99 4.69
C THR A 34 -6.88 -12.13 4.84
N VAL A 35 -7.98 -12.53 4.20
CA VAL A 35 -9.31 -12.00 4.52
C VAL A 35 -9.69 -12.55 5.89
N ASP A 36 -9.83 -11.65 6.85
CA ASP A 36 -10.09 -12.02 8.24
C ASP A 36 -11.22 -11.13 8.80
N LEU A 37 -12.34 -11.74 9.09
CA LEU A 37 -13.49 -11.05 9.67
C LEU A 37 -13.43 -10.95 11.20
N ASN A 38 -12.44 -11.59 11.84
CA ASN A 38 -12.28 -11.58 13.28
C ASN A 38 -11.54 -10.34 13.81
N ASN A 39 -10.83 -9.62 12.92
CA ASN A 39 -10.06 -8.42 13.27
C ASN A 39 -10.46 -7.22 12.38
N PRO A 40 -11.74 -6.85 12.31
CA PRO A 40 -12.19 -5.73 11.47
C PRO A 40 -11.71 -4.40 12.06
N MET A 41 -11.64 -3.38 11.21
CA MET A 41 -11.59 -2.00 11.68
C MET A 41 -12.92 -1.65 12.35
N VAL A 42 -12.87 -0.93 13.46
CA VAL A 42 -14.04 -0.61 14.25
C VAL A 42 -14.34 0.89 14.15
N LYS A 43 -15.60 1.27 13.94
CA LYS A 43 -16.01 2.66 14.06
C LYS A 43 -15.97 3.06 15.55
N PRO A 44 -15.10 3.99 15.96
CA PRO A 44 -15.04 4.41 17.35
C PRO A 44 -16.20 5.36 17.70
N GLY A 45 -16.58 5.41 18.97
CA GLY A 45 -17.55 6.39 19.47
C GLY A 45 -17.00 7.82 19.49
N ALA A 46 -15.67 7.97 19.62
CA ALA A 46 -14.93 9.23 19.55
C ALA A 46 -13.50 8.95 19.10
N GLY A 47 -12.85 9.94 18.47
CA GLY A 47 -11.49 9.77 17.95
C GLY A 47 -11.44 8.89 16.71
N SER A 48 -10.38 8.11 16.58
CA SER A 48 -10.09 7.26 15.42
C SER A 48 -9.63 5.88 15.83
N ASP A 49 -9.99 4.86 15.04
CA ASP A 49 -9.42 3.52 15.03
C ASP A 49 -8.44 3.40 13.87
N TRP A 50 -7.29 2.73 14.08
CA TRP A 50 -6.19 2.66 13.15
C TRP A 50 -5.87 1.21 12.80
N SER A 51 -5.65 0.93 11.52
CA SER A 51 -5.25 -0.41 11.10
C SER A 51 -3.79 -0.72 11.45
N PHE A 52 -3.42 -1.99 11.31
CA PHE A 52 -2.00 -2.33 11.08
C PHE A 52 -1.54 -1.77 9.73
N GLU A 53 -0.27 -1.39 9.67
CA GLU A 53 0.40 -0.98 8.42
C GLU A 53 0.35 -2.11 7.38
N LYS A 54 0.16 -1.74 6.12
CA LYS A 54 0.31 -2.62 4.96
C LYS A 54 1.55 -2.21 4.18
N TRP A 55 2.51 -3.11 4.10
CA TRP A 55 3.80 -2.89 3.44
C TRP A 55 3.78 -3.53 2.06
N LEU A 56 3.69 -2.70 1.03
CA LEU A 56 3.55 -3.11 -0.36
C LEU A 56 4.81 -2.75 -1.12
N ARG A 57 5.27 -3.64 -2.01
CA ARG A 57 6.47 -3.40 -2.82
C ARG A 57 6.35 -4.02 -4.20
N MET A 58 7.02 -3.42 -5.17
CA MET A 58 7.22 -4.01 -6.48
C MET A 58 8.17 -5.20 -6.39
N ASN A 59 7.81 -6.31 -7.03
CA ASN A 59 8.67 -7.47 -7.19
C ASN A 59 8.76 -7.86 -8.66
N VAL A 60 9.94 -7.75 -9.25
CA VAL A 60 10.19 -8.15 -10.64
C VAL A 60 10.50 -9.63 -10.66
N THR A 61 9.64 -10.42 -11.29
CA THR A 61 9.75 -11.90 -11.31
C THR A 61 10.37 -12.45 -12.59
N GLY A 62 10.45 -11.64 -13.65
CA GLY A 62 11.01 -12.05 -14.94
C GLY A 62 10.79 -11.04 -16.05
N GLY A 63 10.90 -11.50 -17.28
CA GLY A 63 10.78 -10.69 -18.50
C GLY A 63 12.14 -10.38 -19.13
N THR A 64 12.10 -9.72 -20.29
CA THR A 64 13.28 -9.27 -21.01
C THR A 64 13.24 -7.74 -21.04
N TYR A 65 14.03 -7.12 -20.20
CA TYR A 65 14.13 -5.67 -20.08
C TYR A 65 15.59 -5.28 -19.82
N THR A 66 15.99 -4.09 -20.19
CA THR A 66 17.33 -3.57 -19.89
C THR A 66 17.38 -2.98 -18.48
N GLN A 67 16.38 -2.16 -18.16
CA GLN A 67 16.24 -1.56 -16.83
C GLN A 67 14.79 -1.11 -16.58
N ILE A 68 14.46 -1.01 -15.31
CA ILE A 68 13.25 -0.37 -14.79
C ILE A 68 13.67 0.90 -14.04
N THR A 69 12.96 1.99 -14.26
CA THR A 69 13.21 3.28 -13.61
C THR A 69 11.91 3.93 -13.14
N ASN A 70 12.00 4.97 -12.32
CA ASN A 70 10.88 5.81 -11.91
C ASN A 70 9.69 5.03 -11.35
N VAL A 71 9.96 4.09 -10.43
CA VAL A 71 8.89 3.35 -9.74
C VAL A 71 8.08 4.31 -8.89
N LYS A 72 6.76 4.26 -9.03
CA LYS A 72 5.84 5.20 -8.41
C LYS A 72 4.48 4.56 -8.13
N ALA A 73 3.77 5.08 -7.14
CA ALA A 73 2.41 4.67 -6.81
C ALA A 73 1.47 5.88 -6.77
N TYR A 74 0.21 5.67 -7.16
CA TYR A 74 -0.82 6.70 -7.11
C TYR A 74 -2.23 6.11 -7.07
N THR A 75 -3.19 6.96 -6.74
CA THR A 75 -4.64 6.70 -6.80
C THR A 75 -5.26 7.56 -7.91
N ASP A 76 -6.58 7.48 -8.06
CA ASP A 76 -7.32 8.38 -8.96
C ASP A 76 -7.50 9.81 -8.38
N GLY A 77 -7.09 10.03 -7.13
CA GLY A 77 -7.17 11.31 -6.43
C GLY A 77 -8.50 11.57 -5.72
N SER A 78 -9.42 10.59 -5.72
CA SER A 78 -10.74 10.73 -5.12
C SER A 78 -11.02 9.60 -4.14
N SER A 79 -11.45 9.94 -2.92
CA SER A 79 -11.95 8.95 -1.95
C SER A 79 -13.46 8.87 -2.02
N GLY A 80 -14.00 7.67 -2.29
CA GLY A 80 -15.42 7.38 -2.19
C GLY A 80 -15.90 7.13 -0.74
N TRP A 81 -15.02 7.26 0.26
CA TRP A 81 -15.31 6.91 1.65
C TRP A 81 -15.68 8.14 2.50
N THR A 82 -16.64 7.96 3.40
CA THR A 82 -16.99 8.99 4.41
C THR A 82 -16.41 8.59 5.76
N GLY A 83 -15.62 9.47 6.37
CA GLY A 83 -15.04 9.27 7.69
C GLY A 83 -13.95 8.18 7.73
N VAL A 84 -13.42 7.79 6.59
CA VAL A 84 -12.29 6.86 6.48
C VAL A 84 -11.19 7.53 5.65
N ASN A 85 -9.98 7.54 6.17
CA ASN A 85 -8.81 8.10 5.53
C ASN A 85 -7.80 7.00 5.21
N LEU A 86 -7.12 7.13 4.09
CA LEU A 86 -6.01 6.28 3.70
C LEU A 86 -4.72 7.11 3.67
N TRP A 87 -3.70 6.64 4.35
CA TRP A 87 -2.44 7.33 4.55
C TRP A 87 -1.30 6.55 3.96
N TRP A 88 -0.43 7.19 3.16
CA TRP A 88 0.72 6.57 2.53
C TRP A 88 2.02 7.28 2.87
N LYS A 89 3.09 6.48 2.97
CA LYS A 89 4.49 6.95 2.97
C LYS A 89 5.37 5.98 2.17
N ALA A 90 6.48 6.46 1.62
CA ALA A 90 7.52 5.62 1.03
C ALA A 90 8.58 5.28 2.09
N VAL A 91 8.97 4.00 2.19
CA VAL A 91 9.99 3.55 3.15
C VAL A 91 10.91 2.54 2.48
N ALA A 92 12.23 2.82 2.50
CA ALA A 92 13.22 1.97 1.83
C ALA A 92 13.38 0.60 2.50
N SER A 93 13.49 0.56 3.82
CA SER A 93 13.76 -0.67 4.58
C SER A 93 12.51 -1.19 5.25
N TYR A 94 12.25 -2.49 5.07
CA TYR A 94 11.11 -3.14 5.73
C TYR A 94 11.27 -3.11 7.26
N ALA A 95 10.17 -2.88 7.93
CA ALA A 95 10.02 -3.08 9.37
C ALA A 95 8.76 -3.92 9.63
N THR A 96 8.71 -4.60 10.77
CA THR A 96 7.50 -5.33 11.18
C THR A 96 6.32 -4.37 11.23
N PRO A 97 5.21 -4.67 10.53
CA PRO A 97 4.02 -3.82 10.57
C PRO A 97 3.55 -3.57 12.00
N ALA A 98 3.27 -2.32 12.30
CA ALA A 98 2.71 -1.91 13.59
C ALA A 98 1.27 -1.42 13.40
N GLU A 99 0.47 -1.50 14.46
CA GLU A 99 -0.82 -0.83 14.51
C GLU A 99 -0.59 0.69 14.57
N GLY A 100 -1.29 1.43 13.74
CA GLY A 100 -1.19 2.88 13.71
C GLY A 100 -1.79 3.53 14.93
N THR A 101 -1.29 4.72 15.27
CA THR A 101 -1.84 5.56 16.33
C THR A 101 -2.03 7.01 15.87
N ALA A 102 -1.42 7.36 14.73
CA ALA A 102 -1.48 8.69 14.14
C ALA A 102 -0.99 8.66 12.69
N SER A 103 -1.32 9.69 11.92
CA SER A 103 -0.87 9.87 10.53
C SER A 103 0.45 10.65 10.41
N ALA A 104 1.15 10.92 11.51
CA ALA A 104 2.42 11.65 11.49
C ALA A 104 3.45 10.95 10.58
N GLY A 105 4.03 11.68 9.63
CA GLY A 105 4.96 11.14 8.64
C GLY A 105 4.32 10.47 7.42
N TYR A 106 2.99 10.40 7.35
CA TYR A 106 2.23 9.98 6.19
C TYR A 106 1.60 11.18 5.49
N ALA A 107 1.24 11.00 4.22
CA ALA A 107 0.34 11.91 3.51
C ALA A 107 -0.95 11.17 3.12
N ASN A 108 -2.04 11.91 2.93
CA ASN A 108 -3.29 11.32 2.44
C ASN A 108 -3.04 10.67 1.07
N ALA A 109 -3.39 9.39 0.94
CA ALA A 109 -3.13 8.60 -0.26
C ALA A 109 -3.76 9.21 -1.52
N PHE A 110 -4.90 9.88 -1.39
CA PHE A 110 -5.61 10.51 -2.49
C PHE A 110 -5.00 11.85 -2.96
N THR A 111 -3.96 12.34 -2.28
CA THR A 111 -3.13 13.43 -2.82
C THR A 111 -2.12 12.93 -3.87
N TYR A 112 -1.85 11.64 -3.90
CA TYR A 112 -0.99 11.03 -4.91
C TYR A 112 -1.81 10.63 -6.13
N THR A 113 -1.64 11.38 -7.21
CA THR A 113 -2.30 11.16 -8.50
C THR A 113 -1.29 10.81 -9.58
N SER A 114 -1.75 10.47 -10.78
CA SER A 114 -0.86 10.22 -11.92
C SER A 114 0.05 11.42 -12.25
N GLY A 115 -0.41 12.64 -11.99
CA GLY A 115 0.36 13.89 -12.18
C GLY A 115 1.29 14.24 -11.01
N ALA A 116 1.05 13.68 -9.83
CA ALA A 116 1.82 13.91 -8.60
C ALA A 116 1.96 12.59 -7.80
N PRO A 117 2.63 11.57 -8.34
CA PRO A 117 2.69 10.25 -7.72
C PRO A 117 3.63 10.20 -6.52
N LEU A 118 3.43 9.23 -5.63
CA LEU A 118 4.40 8.86 -4.60
C LEU A 118 5.60 8.18 -5.28
N SER A 119 6.78 8.78 -5.21
CA SER A 119 8.01 8.17 -5.73
C SER A 119 8.45 7.02 -4.84
N LEU A 120 8.78 5.89 -5.46
CA LEU A 120 9.28 4.68 -4.81
C LEU A 120 10.70 4.34 -5.24
N GLY A 121 11.33 5.19 -6.03
CA GLY A 121 12.73 5.05 -6.42
C GLY A 121 12.98 5.29 -7.90
N ALA A 122 14.08 6.01 -8.16
CA ALA A 122 14.45 6.39 -9.53
C ALA A 122 15.03 5.22 -10.33
N GLY A 123 15.61 4.21 -9.65
CA GLY A 123 16.39 3.17 -10.33
C GLY A 123 17.78 3.66 -10.77
N PRO A 124 18.43 3.02 -11.76
CA PRO A 124 17.96 1.89 -12.57
C PRO A 124 17.96 0.56 -11.80
N PHE A 125 16.91 -0.23 -12.02
CA PHE A 125 16.82 -1.61 -11.51
C PHE A 125 17.00 -2.58 -12.68
N THR A 126 18.06 -3.37 -12.66
CA THR A 126 18.49 -4.23 -13.80
C THR A 126 18.37 -5.71 -13.52
N SER A 127 17.86 -6.10 -12.34
CA SER A 127 17.73 -7.50 -11.92
C SER A 127 16.34 -7.80 -11.40
N THR A 128 15.98 -9.08 -11.34
CA THR A 128 14.75 -9.55 -10.67
C THR A 128 14.77 -9.33 -9.16
N GLY A 129 13.66 -9.59 -8.50
CA GLY A 129 13.46 -9.41 -7.06
C GLY A 129 12.75 -8.12 -6.71
N GLU A 130 12.65 -7.82 -5.41
CA GLU A 130 11.99 -6.62 -4.90
C GLU A 130 12.77 -5.35 -5.28
N LYS A 131 12.06 -4.32 -5.75
CA LYS A 131 12.62 -3.07 -6.25
C LYS A 131 11.88 -1.86 -5.69
N GLY A 132 12.63 -0.76 -5.57
CA GLY A 132 12.11 0.50 -5.05
C GLY A 132 11.81 0.45 -3.55
N ASP A 133 11.20 1.52 -3.05
CA ASP A 133 10.74 1.63 -1.69
C ASP A 133 9.40 0.91 -1.51
N HIS A 134 9.05 0.62 -0.26
CA HIS A 134 7.70 0.14 0.08
C HIS A 134 6.72 1.31 0.07
N VAL A 135 5.52 1.08 -0.43
CA VAL A 135 4.34 1.87 -0.03
C VAL A 135 3.90 1.32 1.33
N VAL A 136 4.05 2.11 2.37
CA VAL A 136 3.47 1.78 3.67
C VAL A 136 2.12 2.46 3.76
N SER A 137 1.07 1.66 3.82
CA SER A 137 -0.32 2.11 3.80
C SER A 137 -0.97 1.87 5.16
N LEU A 138 -1.65 2.90 5.67
CA LEU A 138 -2.33 2.91 6.96
C LEU A 138 -3.75 3.46 6.77
N MET A 139 -4.74 2.81 7.35
CA MET A 139 -6.13 3.25 7.33
C MET A 139 -6.54 3.80 8.69
N GLU A 140 -7.26 4.91 8.66
CA GLU A 140 -7.91 5.53 9.80
C GLU A 140 -9.43 5.49 9.63
N VAL A 141 -10.14 5.01 10.63
CA VAL A 141 -11.60 5.07 10.70
C VAL A 141 -11.98 6.04 11.81
N THR A 142 -12.64 7.13 11.45
CA THR A 142 -13.07 8.17 12.41
C THR A 142 -14.46 7.88 12.96
N SER A 143 -14.86 8.60 14.02
CA SER A 143 -16.20 8.51 14.59
C SER A 143 -17.32 8.95 13.62
N SER A 144 -16.98 9.65 12.53
CA SER A 144 -17.93 10.05 11.47
C SER A 144 -18.13 8.99 10.39
N ALA A 145 -17.37 7.87 10.42
CA ALA A 145 -17.46 6.83 9.41
C ALA A 145 -18.87 6.23 9.34
N VAL A 146 -19.31 5.91 8.12
CA VAL A 146 -20.54 5.13 7.90
C VAL A 146 -20.15 3.64 7.99
N GLY A 147 -20.86 2.90 8.85
CA GLY A 147 -20.64 1.45 9.00
C GLY A 147 -20.99 0.67 7.74
N GLY A 148 -20.30 -0.43 7.51
CA GLY A 148 -20.54 -1.33 6.39
C GLY A 148 -19.25 -1.70 5.65
N VAL A 149 -19.43 -2.35 4.49
CA VAL A 149 -18.29 -2.67 3.60
C VAL A 149 -17.96 -1.44 2.76
N LEU A 150 -16.71 -1.00 2.83
CA LEU A 150 -16.24 0.10 2.00
C LEU A 150 -16.13 -0.33 0.54
N ALA A 151 -16.47 0.57 -0.38
CA ALA A 151 -16.17 0.40 -1.80
C ALA A 151 -14.65 0.24 -1.99
N GLY A 152 -14.26 -0.54 -2.98
CA GLY A 152 -12.83 -0.71 -3.31
C GLY A 152 -12.26 0.58 -3.91
N GLU A 153 -11.04 0.91 -3.49
CA GLU A 153 -10.22 1.96 -4.10
C GLU A 153 -9.02 1.31 -4.80
N THR A 154 -8.53 1.94 -5.85
CA THR A 154 -7.45 1.38 -6.66
C THR A 154 -6.13 2.08 -6.38
N MET A 155 -5.12 1.28 -6.03
CA MET A 155 -3.72 1.70 -6.06
C MET A 155 -3.12 1.30 -7.41
N THR A 156 -2.54 2.23 -8.12
CA THR A 156 -1.76 1.97 -9.33
C THR A 156 -0.27 2.01 -9.00
N LEU A 157 0.45 0.95 -9.36
CA LEU A 157 1.91 0.92 -9.38
C LEU A 157 2.36 1.11 -10.83
N ALA A 158 3.26 2.05 -11.08
CA ALA A 158 3.77 2.36 -12.41
C ALA A 158 5.30 2.51 -12.41
N TRP A 159 5.90 2.31 -13.56
CA TRP A 159 7.34 2.44 -13.80
C TRP A 159 7.60 2.71 -15.26
N ASP A 160 8.83 3.14 -15.57
CA ASP A 160 9.32 3.24 -16.92
C ASP A 160 10.25 2.05 -17.20
N GLU A 161 10.16 1.46 -18.40
CA GLU A 161 10.92 0.28 -18.79
C GLU A 161 11.68 0.55 -20.09
N ILE A 162 12.94 0.12 -20.16
CA ILE A 162 13.81 0.17 -21.34
C ILE A 162 14.31 -1.24 -21.68
#